data_5c837746f10169f62ae2580cf3757313
#
_entry.id   5c837746f10169f62ae2580cf3757313
#
_cell.length_a   1.000
_cell.length_b   1.000
_cell.length_c   1.000
_cell.angle_alpha   90.00
_cell.angle_beta   90.00
_cell.angle_gamma   90.00
#
_symmetry.space_group_name_H-M   'P 1'
#
loop_
_entity.id
_entity.type
_entity.pdbx_description
1 polymer ?
#
loop_
_entity_poly.entity_id
_entity_poly.type
_entity_poly.pdbx_seq_one_letter_code
_entity_poly.pdbx_strand_id
1 'polypeptide(L)'
;VNRAVLPCGKGRVRLAEAPAPSVPRNDEVLVRMAHAPVNPADLLAIEGRYSFDLPHDQPLGAEGAGLVEAVGEAVADLRPGDLVMVLGRGNWCAMRLLPRRHLIALPAGFDPVQAAMLRINPPTAHLLLRHAGVLPGDAIIQNGAGSVVAHWVRTFAARMDVKVVDVVRRPHPATPDALLDGDGLAERALAASGGRPVRAALDCVAGAATGRLASCLAPGGRLLLFGHLSGEPIQVRSQLLTGGGLSILGFSLRPAEEAMGVEGVHAMFGELAALHAADPPSLPVRAIVPLSRVEEGIALARTGGGGRVLFDLTQ
;
A
#
# COMPACT_ATOMS: atom_id res chain seq x y z
N VAL A 1 -4.94 29.85 4.55
CA VAL A 1 -4.11 29.45 3.42
C VAL A 1 -3.98 27.93 3.45
N ASN A 2 -4.23 27.28 2.33
CA ASN A 2 -4.02 25.84 2.18
C ASN A 2 -2.69 25.59 1.46
N ARG A 3 -1.69 25.07 2.16
CA ARG A 3 -0.42 24.67 1.54
C ARG A 3 -0.55 23.30 0.92
N ALA A 4 -0.05 23.12 -0.29
CA ALA A 4 -0.12 21.88 -1.03
C ALA A 4 1.11 21.63 -1.88
N VAL A 5 1.52 20.39 -2.05
CA VAL A 5 2.60 19.99 -2.94
C VAL A 5 2.05 19.62 -4.30
N LEU A 6 2.42 20.37 -5.31
CA LEU A 6 2.00 20.19 -6.69
C LEU A 6 3.16 19.70 -7.57
N PRO A 7 2.88 18.91 -8.62
CA PRO A 7 3.89 18.62 -9.64
C PRO A 7 4.24 19.92 -10.41
N CYS A 8 5.52 20.10 -10.72
CA CYS A 8 5.98 21.27 -11.50
C CYS A 8 6.98 20.86 -12.59
N GLY A 9 6.62 19.86 -13.35
CA GLY A 9 7.44 19.25 -14.39
C GLY A 9 8.00 17.90 -13.96
N LYS A 10 8.62 17.21 -14.92
CA LYS A 10 9.10 15.84 -14.72
C LYS A 10 10.17 15.78 -13.62
N GLY A 11 9.93 14.99 -12.62
CA GLY A 11 10.86 14.78 -11.50
C GLY A 11 10.88 15.89 -10.44
N ARG A 12 10.08 16.95 -10.57
CA ARG A 12 10.08 18.10 -9.68
C ARG A 12 8.71 18.36 -9.06
N VAL A 13 8.75 18.91 -7.86
CA VAL A 13 7.56 19.32 -7.10
C VAL A 13 7.74 20.76 -6.62
N ARG A 14 6.64 21.42 -6.30
CA ARG A 14 6.66 22.74 -5.64
C ARG A 14 5.66 22.77 -4.51
N LEU A 15 5.99 23.44 -3.43
CA LEU A 15 5.03 23.86 -2.43
C LEU A 15 4.26 25.07 -2.97
N ALA A 16 2.95 24.98 -2.97
CA ALA A 16 2.05 26.03 -3.42
C ALA A 16 1.11 26.44 -2.29
N GLU A 17 0.69 27.68 -2.31
CA GLU A 17 -0.38 28.22 -1.47
C GLU A 17 -1.66 28.36 -2.30
N ALA A 18 -2.76 27.93 -1.75
CA ALA A 18 -4.09 28.06 -2.32
C ALA A 18 -5.03 28.67 -1.26
N PRO A 19 -6.17 29.22 -1.67
CA PRO A 19 -7.22 29.56 -0.71
C PRO A 19 -7.60 28.35 0.14
N ALA A 20 -7.94 28.59 1.40
CA ALA A 20 -8.54 27.54 2.24
C ALA A 20 -9.80 27.00 1.56
N PRO A 21 -10.11 25.70 1.67
CA PRO A 21 -11.36 25.16 1.17
C PRO A 21 -12.57 25.88 1.78
N SER A 22 -13.68 25.89 1.05
CA SER A 22 -14.93 26.47 1.54
C SER A 22 -15.51 25.69 2.72
N VAL A 23 -16.50 26.27 3.40
CA VAL A 23 -17.30 25.57 4.41
C VAL A 23 -18.01 24.39 3.73
N PRO A 24 -17.96 23.19 4.34
CA PRO A 24 -18.59 21.99 3.77
C PRO A 24 -20.12 22.16 3.67
N ARG A 25 -20.69 21.62 2.59
CA ARG A 25 -22.13 21.61 2.31
C ARG A 25 -22.60 20.19 2.07
N ASN A 26 -23.88 19.93 2.29
CA ASN A 26 -24.48 18.60 2.07
C ASN A 26 -23.65 17.47 2.70
N ASP A 27 -23.14 16.54 1.88
CA ASP A 27 -22.34 15.38 2.27
C ASP A 27 -20.83 15.64 2.33
N GLU A 28 -20.41 16.90 2.26
CA GLU A 28 -18.98 17.24 2.30
C GLU A 28 -18.44 17.27 3.73
N VAL A 29 -17.15 16.96 3.85
CA VAL A 29 -16.40 17.01 5.10
C VAL A 29 -15.11 17.77 4.86
N LEU A 30 -14.84 18.76 5.69
CA LEU A 30 -13.57 19.46 5.73
C LEU A 30 -12.63 18.71 6.66
N VAL A 31 -11.50 18.27 6.13
CA VAL A 31 -10.47 17.51 6.86
C VAL A 31 -9.20 18.34 6.94
N ARG A 32 -8.72 18.56 8.16
CA ARG A 32 -7.37 19.05 8.42
C ARG A 32 -6.45 17.85 8.40
N MET A 33 -5.60 17.79 7.37
CA MET A 33 -4.67 16.68 7.20
C MET A 33 -3.60 16.70 8.29
N ALA A 34 -3.32 15.53 8.86
CA ALA A 34 -2.30 15.37 9.89
C ALA A 34 -0.99 14.84 9.30
N HIS A 35 -1.04 13.68 8.66
CA HIS A 35 0.12 13.02 8.07
C HIS A 35 -0.20 12.39 6.72
N ALA A 36 0.82 12.34 5.87
CA ALA A 36 0.77 11.59 4.61
C ALA A 36 2.15 10.98 4.32
N PRO A 37 2.25 9.67 4.01
CA PRO A 37 3.51 9.03 3.68
C PRO A 37 3.97 9.34 2.25
N VAL A 38 5.26 9.12 2.01
CA VAL A 38 5.85 9.08 0.68
C VAL A 38 5.93 7.61 0.24
N ASN A 39 5.12 7.23 -0.73
CA ASN A 39 5.08 5.88 -1.29
C ASN A 39 5.95 5.77 -2.54
N PRO A 40 6.43 4.55 -2.89
CA PRO A 40 7.08 4.32 -4.18
C PRO A 40 6.24 4.78 -5.38
N ALA A 41 4.92 4.63 -5.30
CA ALA A 41 3.98 5.10 -6.33
C ALA A 41 3.99 6.62 -6.49
N ASP A 42 4.18 7.38 -5.41
CA ASP A 42 4.29 8.84 -5.47
C ASP A 42 5.60 9.26 -6.16
N LEU A 43 6.70 8.58 -5.86
CA LEU A 43 7.99 8.82 -6.50
C LEU A 43 7.95 8.53 -8.00
N LEU A 44 7.36 7.39 -8.40
CA LEU A 44 7.16 7.03 -9.81
C LEU A 44 6.25 8.03 -10.54
N ALA A 45 5.22 8.52 -9.86
CA ALA A 45 4.31 9.52 -10.40
C ALA A 45 5.00 10.87 -10.63
N ILE A 46 5.82 11.33 -9.67
CA ILE A 46 6.65 12.54 -9.80
C ILE A 46 7.62 12.41 -10.99
N GLU A 47 8.20 11.23 -11.20
CA GLU A 47 9.12 10.92 -12.28
C GLU A 47 8.43 10.75 -13.65
N GLY A 48 7.10 10.77 -13.70
CA GLY A 48 6.31 10.48 -14.91
C GLY A 48 6.47 9.05 -15.40
N ARG A 49 6.70 8.11 -14.50
CA ARG A 49 6.86 6.66 -14.74
C ARG A 49 5.68 5.84 -14.21
N TYR A 50 4.67 6.50 -13.72
CA TYR A 50 3.44 5.83 -13.27
C TYR A 50 2.43 5.72 -14.42
N SER A 51 1.50 4.78 -14.31
CA SER A 51 0.55 4.41 -15.39
C SER A 51 -0.53 5.45 -15.69
N PHE A 52 -0.57 6.56 -14.99
CA PHE A 52 -1.47 7.69 -15.27
C PHE A 52 -0.76 9.03 -15.06
N ASP A 53 -1.20 10.02 -15.80
CA ASP A 53 -0.72 11.39 -15.65
C ASP A 53 -1.28 12.03 -14.38
N LEU A 54 -0.41 12.74 -13.66
CA LEU A 54 -0.83 13.57 -12.53
C LEU A 54 -1.33 14.92 -13.07
N PRO A 55 -2.56 15.34 -12.73
CA PRO A 55 -3.01 16.69 -13.02
C PRO A 55 -2.06 17.70 -12.36
N HIS A 56 -1.63 18.71 -13.12
CA HIS A 56 -0.65 19.71 -12.65
C HIS A 56 -1.22 20.64 -11.56
N ASP A 57 -2.51 20.68 -11.41
CA ASP A 57 -3.28 21.54 -10.49
C ASP A 57 -3.75 20.80 -9.24
N GLN A 58 -3.50 19.49 -9.13
CA GLN A 58 -3.90 18.69 -7.99
C GLN A 58 -2.71 18.36 -7.08
N PRO A 59 -2.93 18.35 -5.74
CA PRO A 59 -1.90 17.92 -4.81
C PRO A 59 -1.45 16.48 -5.05
N LEU A 60 -0.18 16.22 -4.76
CA LEU A 60 0.38 14.87 -4.70
C LEU A 60 -0.09 14.12 -3.45
N GLY A 61 0.34 12.88 -3.31
CA GLY A 61 0.10 12.02 -2.14
C GLY A 61 -1.00 10.99 -2.37
N ALA A 62 -0.60 9.72 -2.36
CA ALA A 62 -1.49 8.59 -2.65
C ALA A 62 -2.38 8.22 -1.47
N GLU A 63 -1.95 8.50 -0.24
CA GLU A 63 -2.69 8.23 0.99
C GLU A 63 -2.40 9.28 2.06
N GLY A 64 -3.23 9.35 3.08
CA GLY A 64 -3.09 10.24 4.22
C GLY A 64 -4.24 10.12 5.20
N ALA A 65 -4.05 10.69 6.38
CA ALA A 65 -5.06 10.78 7.42
C ALA A 65 -5.10 12.19 8.03
N GLY A 66 -6.22 12.54 8.61
CA GLY A 66 -6.43 13.84 9.23
C GLY A 66 -7.62 13.86 10.18
N LEU A 67 -7.84 14.99 10.77
CA LEU A 67 -8.95 15.22 11.69
C LEU A 67 -10.08 15.98 10.98
N VAL A 68 -11.29 15.53 11.20
CA VAL A 68 -12.48 16.27 10.76
C VAL A 68 -12.47 17.66 11.40
N GLU A 69 -12.54 18.70 10.59
CA GLU A 69 -12.61 20.09 11.03
C GLU A 69 -14.07 20.57 11.08
N ALA A 70 -14.83 20.25 10.03
CA ALA A 70 -16.25 20.58 9.92
C ALA A 70 -16.95 19.58 9.00
N VAL A 71 -18.26 19.45 9.14
CA VAL A 71 -19.10 18.57 8.33
C VAL A 71 -20.29 19.34 7.75
N GLY A 72 -20.76 18.94 6.57
CA GLY A 72 -22.00 19.42 5.97
C GLY A 72 -23.23 18.80 6.63
N GLU A 73 -24.38 19.39 6.37
CA GLU A 73 -25.65 19.10 7.08
C GLU A 73 -26.18 17.68 6.87
N ALA A 74 -25.77 17.00 5.81
CA ALA A 74 -26.18 15.61 5.54
C ALA A 74 -25.24 14.56 6.15
N VAL A 75 -24.12 14.97 6.77
CA VAL A 75 -23.17 14.04 7.40
C VAL A 75 -23.57 13.79 8.85
N ALA A 76 -24.10 12.60 9.15
CA ALA A 76 -24.61 12.25 10.47
C ALA A 76 -23.66 11.39 11.33
N ASP A 77 -22.64 10.80 10.73
CA ASP A 77 -21.80 9.76 11.33
C ASP A 77 -20.34 10.20 11.56
N LEU A 78 -20.03 11.47 11.30
CA LEU A 78 -18.75 12.12 11.61
C LEU A 78 -18.98 13.43 12.33
N ARG A 79 -18.03 13.80 13.17
CA ARG A 79 -18.04 15.08 13.92
C ARG A 79 -16.62 15.67 13.99
N PRO A 80 -16.49 16.99 14.22
CA PRO A 80 -15.19 17.62 14.43
C PRO A 80 -14.38 16.90 15.51
N GLY A 81 -13.09 16.66 15.19
CA GLY A 81 -12.16 15.91 16.02
C GLY A 81 -12.04 14.42 15.70
N ASP A 82 -12.94 13.84 14.93
CA ASP A 82 -12.82 12.44 14.51
C ASP A 82 -11.62 12.27 13.59
N LEU A 83 -10.83 11.21 13.84
CA LEU A 83 -9.74 10.83 12.97
C LEU A 83 -10.27 10.04 11.77
N VAL A 84 -9.88 10.48 10.58
CA VAL A 84 -10.29 9.83 9.32
C VAL A 84 -9.11 9.52 8.43
N MET A 85 -9.19 8.40 7.73
CA MET A 85 -8.32 8.06 6.61
C MET A 85 -8.99 8.48 5.30
N VAL A 86 -8.21 9.05 4.38
CA VAL A 86 -8.69 9.50 3.07
C VAL A 86 -8.52 8.43 2.02
N LEU A 87 -9.61 8.07 1.32
CA LEU A 87 -9.60 7.06 0.25
C LEU A 87 -9.02 7.58 -1.08
N GLY A 88 -9.10 8.88 -1.32
CA GLY A 88 -8.63 9.52 -2.55
C GLY A 88 -7.15 9.89 -2.51
N ARG A 89 -6.62 10.23 -3.69
CA ARG A 89 -5.27 10.84 -3.84
C ARG A 89 -5.33 12.35 -3.57
N GLY A 90 -4.17 13.00 -3.50
CA GLY A 90 -4.08 14.44 -3.29
C GLY A 90 -3.90 14.83 -1.82
N ASN A 91 -3.14 14.03 -1.07
CA ASN A 91 -3.08 14.14 0.40
C ASN A 91 -1.88 14.95 0.92
N TRP A 92 -0.95 15.40 0.06
CA TRP A 92 0.14 16.27 0.49
C TRP A 92 -0.31 17.73 0.50
N CYS A 93 -1.24 18.02 1.36
CA CYS A 93 -1.79 19.36 1.57
C CYS A 93 -2.30 19.54 3.00
N ALA A 94 -2.48 20.78 3.46
CA ALA A 94 -2.90 21.05 4.82
C ALA A 94 -4.38 20.74 5.05
N MET A 95 -5.24 21.00 4.06
CA MET A 95 -6.69 20.82 4.21
C MET A 95 -7.32 20.21 2.96
N ARG A 96 -8.36 19.42 3.14
CA ARG A 96 -9.16 18.83 2.07
C ARG A 96 -10.65 18.95 2.34
N LEU A 97 -11.39 19.33 1.31
CA LEU A 97 -12.85 19.24 1.27
C LEU A 97 -13.22 18.03 0.43
N LEU A 98 -13.91 17.05 1.00
CA LEU A 98 -14.17 15.74 0.40
C LEU A 98 -15.60 15.30 0.67
N PRO A 99 -16.25 14.61 -0.29
CA PRO A 99 -17.48 13.87 -0.01
C PRO A 99 -17.27 12.84 1.11
N ARG A 100 -18.27 12.65 1.98
CA ARG A 100 -18.22 11.70 3.11
C ARG A 100 -17.81 10.29 2.68
N ARG A 101 -18.25 9.83 1.52
CA ARG A 101 -17.91 8.50 0.98
C ARG A 101 -16.42 8.29 0.70
N HIS A 102 -15.61 9.34 0.69
CA HIS A 102 -14.16 9.24 0.51
C HIS A 102 -13.39 9.17 1.84
N LEU A 103 -14.07 8.98 2.93
CA LEU A 103 -13.49 8.96 4.26
C LEU A 103 -13.85 7.66 5.00
N ILE A 104 -12.88 7.11 5.72
CA ILE A 104 -13.07 6.01 6.66
C ILE A 104 -12.80 6.55 8.05
N ALA A 105 -13.80 6.48 8.93
CA ALA A 105 -13.63 6.80 10.34
C ALA A 105 -12.73 5.76 11.01
N LEU A 106 -11.81 6.22 11.85
CA LEU A 106 -10.94 5.34 12.62
C LEU A 106 -11.32 5.37 14.10
N PRO A 107 -11.01 4.30 14.85
CA PRO A 107 -11.31 4.25 16.28
C PRO A 107 -10.68 5.41 17.07
N ALA A 108 -11.35 5.87 18.11
CA ALA A 108 -10.83 6.89 19.00
C ALA A 108 -9.48 6.45 19.63
N GLY A 109 -8.52 7.36 19.68
CA GLY A 109 -7.19 7.09 20.21
C GLY A 109 -6.24 6.38 19.23
N PHE A 110 -6.64 6.15 17.98
CA PHE A 110 -5.75 5.61 16.97
C PHE A 110 -4.62 6.61 16.65
N ASP A 111 -3.39 6.11 16.48
CA ASP A 111 -2.23 6.96 16.15
C ASP A 111 -2.38 7.55 14.72
N PRO A 112 -2.44 8.89 14.55
CA PRO A 112 -2.57 9.53 13.25
C PRO A 112 -1.43 9.21 12.27
N VAL A 113 -0.23 8.93 12.77
CA VAL A 113 0.92 8.53 11.95
C VAL A 113 0.69 7.15 11.34
N GLN A 114 0.23 6.20 12.15
CA GLN A 114 -0.12 4.86 11.67
C GLN A 114 -1.35 4.90 10.76
N ALA A 115 -2.35 5.71 11.10
CA ALA A 115 -3.56 5.93 10.31
C ALA A 115 -3.25 6.35 8.87
N ALA A 116 -2.26 7.24 8.69
CA ALA A 116 -1.86 7.73 7.38
C ALA A 116 -1.31 6.65 6.43
N MET A 117 -0.93 5.48 6.95
CA MET A 117 -0.31 4.38 6.19
C MET A 117 -1.27 3.21 5.89
N LEU A 118 -2.57 3.35 6.20
CA LEU A 118 -3.54 2.25 6.12
C LEU A 118 -4.28 2.15 4.79
N ARG A 119 -4.23 3.18 3.94
CA ARG A 119 -5.06 3.26 2.73
C ARG A 119 -4.61 2.31 1.62
N ILE A 120 -3.31 2.05 1.50
CA ILE A 120 -2.75 1.32 0.33
C ILE A 120 -2.28 -0.08 0.70
N ASN A 121 -1.42 -0.21 1.70
CA ASN A 121 -0.70 -1.45 1.92
C ASN A 121 -1.56 -2.56 2.56
N PRO A 122 -2.37 -2.31 3.60
CA PRO A 122 -3.25 -3.33 4.18
C PRO A 122 -4.27 -3.89 3.19
N PRO A 123 -5.07 -3.05 2.47
CA PRO A 123 -6.04 -3.58 1.51
C PRO A 123 -5.36 -4.29 0.33
N THR A 124 -4.16 -3.84 -0.10
CA THR A 124 -3.37 -4.56 -1.11
C THR A 124 -3.04 -5.98 -0.64
N ALA A 125 -2.51 -6.13 0.56
CA ALA A 125 -2.18 -7.45 1.11
C ALA A 125 -3.41 -8.33 1.31
N HIS A 126 -4.50 -7.75 1.86
CA HIS A 126 -5.77 -8.45 2.06
C HIS A 126 -6.34 -8.98 0.73
N LEU A 127 -6.41 -8.12 -0.28
CA LEU A 127 -6.95 -8.51 -1.59
C LEU A 127 -6.02 -9.45 -2.35
N LEU A 128 -4.70 -9.32 -2.23
CA LEU A 128 -3.74 -10.29 -2.80
C LEU A 128 -4.00 -11.69 -2.25
N LEU A 129 -4.17 -11.86 -0.93
CA LEU A 129 -4.47 -13.16 -0.33
C LEU A 129 -5.82 -13.71 -0.79
N ARG A 130 -6.85 -12.88 -0.92
CA ARG A 130 -8.15 -13.29 -1.48
C ARG A 130 -8.04 -13.74 -2.94
N HIS A 131 -7.31 -13.00 -3.79
CA HIS A 131 -7.10 -13.38 -5.20
C HIS A 131 -6.18 -14.60 -5.35
N ALA A 132 -5.26 -14.81 -4.41
CA ALA A 132 -4.44 -16.00 -4.35
C ALA A 132 -5.27 -17.28 -4.18
N GLY A 133 -6.42 -17.19 -3.50
CA GLY A 133 -7.33 -18.31 -3.29
C GLY A 133 -6.72 -19.42 -2.43
N VAL A 134 -5.83 -19.04 -1.51
CA VAL A 134 -5.18 -19.98 -0.59
C VAL A 134 -6.10 -20.39 0.54
N LEU A 135 -5.91 -21.60 1.04
CA LEU A 135 -6.70 -22.20 2.11
C LEU A 135 -5.81 -22.42 3.36
N PRO A 136 -6.41 -22.60 4.54
CA PRO A 136 -5.67 -23.01 5.73
C PRO A 136 -4.83 -24.27 5.45
N GLY A 137 -3.56 -24.25 5.88
CA GLY A 137 -2.61 -25.33 5.60
C GLY A 137 -1.78 -25.16 4.32
N ASP A 138 -2.10 -24.19 3.46
CA ASP A 138 -1.28 -23.85 2.31
C ASP A 138 -0.05 -23.02 2.70
N ALA A 139 0.86 -22.85 1.72
CA ALA A 139 1.94 -21.88 1.78
C ALA A 139 1.85 -20.89 0.62
N ILE A 140 2.39 -19.70 0.83
CA ILE A 140 2.65 -18.69 -0.19
C ILE A 140 4.12 -18.31 -0.17
N ILE A 141 4.61 -17.82 -1.30
CA ILE A 141 5.96 -17.24 -1.41
C ILE A 141 5.83 -15.79 -1.87
N GLN A 142 6.62 -14.89 -1.28
CA GLN A 142 6.60 -13.49 -1.69
C GLN A 142 8.00 -12.91 -1.81
N ASN A 143 8.25 -12.10 -2.83
CA ASN A 143 9.46 -11.29 -2.90
C ASN A 143 9.23 -9.89 -2.31
N GLY A 144 10.30 -9.08 -2.23
CA GLY A 144 10.22 -7.77 -1.59
C GLY A 144 9.80 -7.87 -0.12
N ALA A 145 10.22 -8.92 0.58
CA ALA A 145 9.76 -9.27 1.92
C ALA A 145 10.01 -8.20 3.01
N GLY A 146 10.94 -7.28 2.78
CA GLY A 146 11.15 -6.10 3.63
C GLY A 146 10.12 -4.96 3.43
N SER A 147 9.16 -5.11 2.50
CA SER A 147 8.16 -4.07 2.22
C SER A 147 7.01 -4.07 3.22
N VAL A 148 6.29 -2.94 3.28
CA VAL A 148 5.09 -2.81 4.13
C VAL A 148 3.96 -3.75 3.65
N VAL A 149 3.80 -3.95 2.34
CA VAL A 149 2.82 -4.93 1.83
C VAL A 149 3.15 -6.33 2.33
N ALA A 150 4.43 -6.73 2.24
CA ALA A 150 4.86 -8.05 2.71
C ALA A 150 4.66 -8.23 4.23
N HIS A 151 4.84 -7.17 5.03
CA HIS A 151 4.49 -7.19 6.45
C HIS A 151 3.01 -7.51 6.66
N TRP A 152 2.10 -6.81 5.96
CA TRP A 152 0.67 -7.08 6.06
C TRP A 152 0.25 -8.45 5.52
N VAL A 153 0.90 -8.92 4.46
CA VAL A 153 0.69 -10.30 3.98
C VAL A 153 0.99 -11.31 5.08
N ARG A 154 2.12 -11.18 5.80
CA ARG A 154 2.44 -12.06 6.93
C ARG A 154 1.41 -11.98 8.04
N THR A 155 1.00 -10.76 8.40
CA THR A 155 0.00 -10.52 9.45
C THR A 155 -1.34 -11.18 9.14
N PHE A 156 -1.83 -11.03 7.91
CA PHE A 156 -3.12 -11.62 7.52
C PHE A 156 -3.02 -13.13 7.25
N ALA A 157 -1.95 -13.60 6.63
CA ALA A 157 -1.71 -15.02 6.37
C ALA A 157 -1.63 -15.84 7.66
N ALA A 158 -0.99 -15.30 8.72
CA ALA A 158 -0.93 -15.95 10.02
C ALA A 158 -2.33 -16.22 10.61
N ARG A 159 -3.28 -15.30 10.41
CA ARG A 159 -4.67 -15.45 10.85
C ARG A 159 -5.46 -16.47 10.03
N MET A 160 -4.97 -16.80 8.83
CA MET A 160 -5.58 -17.77 7.92
C MET A 160 -4.95 -19.17 8.00
N ASP A 161 -3.99 -19.39 8.91
CA ASP A 161 -3.12 -20.59 8.92
C ASP A 161 -2.42 -20.84 7.59
N VAL A 162 -1.96 -19.78 6.94
CA VAL A 162 -1.17 -19.83 5.71
C VAL A 162 0.29 -19.51 6.02
N LYS A 163 1.19 -20.42 5.63
CA LYS A 163 2.64 -20.21 5.81
C LYS A 163 3.16 -19.24 4.76
N VAL A 164 3.92 -18.25 5.18
CA VAL A 164 4.61 -17.31 4.26
C VAL A 164 6.08 -17.68 4.15
N VAL A 165 6.57 -17.83 2.93
CA VAL A 165 7.99 -17.97 2.58
C VAL A 165 8.44 -16.63 2.01
N ASP A 166 9.28 -15.94 2.77
CA ASP A 166 9.82 -14.63 2.40
C ASP A 166 11.06 -14.75 1.52
N VAL A 167 11.17 -13.90 0.50
CA VAL A 167 12.34 -13.83 -0.39
C VAL A 167 12.87 -12.41 -0.44
N VAL A 168 14.18 -12.27 -0.29
CA VAL A 168 14.91 -10.99 -0.31
C VAL A 168 16.12 -11.06 -1.23
N ARG A 169 16.52 -9.93 -1.80
CA ARG A 169 17.77 -9.81 -2.57
C ARG A 169 19.02 -9.78 -1.70
N ARG A 170 18.88 -9.29 -0.49
CA ARG A 170 19.94 -9.12 0.53
C ARG A 170 19.34 -9.38 1.90
N PRO A 171 20.11 -9.87 2.87
CA PRO A 171 19.63 -10.01 4.24
C PRO A 171 18.96 -8.73 4.74
N HIS A 172 17.83 -8.87 5.43
CA HIS A 172 17.05 -7.74 5.91
C HIS A 172 16.66 -7.96 7.39
N PRO A 173 16.91 -6.99 8.28
CA PRO A 173 16.68 -7.18 9.72
C PRO A 173 15.24 -7.54 10.10
N ALA A 174 14.26 -7.02 9.36
CA ALA A 174 12.85 -7.32 9.62
C ALA A 174 12.41 -8.71 9.13
N THR A 175 13.26 -9.44 8.42
CA THR A 175 12.98 -10.77 7.88
C THR A 175 14.24 -11.64 7.94
N PRO A 176 14.72 -11.99 9.16
CA PRO A 176 15.99 -12.71 9.33
C PRO A 176 15.97 -14.11 8.70
N ASP A 177 14.80 -14.75 8.64
CA ASP A 177 14.61 -16.09 8.08
C ASP A 177 14.26 -16.09 6.58
N ALA A 178 14.28 -14.93 5.91
CA ALA A 178 13.96 -14.84 4.50
C ALA A 178 15.01 -15.53 3.64
N LEU A 179 14.55 -16.22 2.61
CA LEU A 179 15.42 -16.84 1.62
C LEU A 179 16.07 -15.77 0.72
N LEU A 180 17.32 -15.98 0.36
CA LEU A 180 17.95 -15.15 -0.66
C LEU A 180 17.42 -15.56 -2.04
N ASP A 181 17.05 -14.57 -2.84
CA ASP A 181 16.69 -14.77 -4.25
C ASP A 181 17.90 -15.28 -5.05
N GLY A 182 17.69 -16.24 -5.92
CA GLY A 182 18.75 -16.83 -6.77
C GLY A 182 18.51 -18.30 -7.09
N ASP A 183 19.56 -18.94 -7.59
CA ASP A 183 19.53 -20.33 -8.00
C ASP A 183 19.15 -21.27 -6.85
N GLY A 184 18.44 -22.36 -7.14
CA GLY A 184 17.96 -23.32 -6.15
C GLY A 184 16.87 -22.78 -5.21
N LEU A 185 16.21 -21.65 -5.55
CA LEU A 185 15.16 -21.08 -4.72
C LEU A 185 14.01 -22.07 -4.50
N ALA A 186 13.65 -22.87 -5.51
CA ALA A 186 12.53 -23.80 -5.41
C ALA A 186 12.73 -24.87 -4.32
N GLU A 187 13.94 -25.46 -4.23
CA GLU A 187 14.26 -26.44 -3.20
C GLU A 187 14.26 -25.81 -1.80
N ARG A 188 14.85 -24.62 -1.68
CA ARG A 188 14.85 -23.90 -0.39
C ARG A 188 13.44 -23.49 0.04
N ALA A 189 12.59 -23.07 -0.91
CA ALA A 189 11.20 -22.71 -0.64
C ALA A 189 10.38 -23.93 -0.21
N LEU A 190 10.56 -25.07 -0.83
CA LEU A 190 9.93 -26.33 -0.43
C LEU A 190 10.30 -26.71 1.00
N ALA A 191 11.57 -26.62 1.36
CA ALA A 191 12.01 -26.86 2.74
C ALA A 191 11.42 -25.84 3.72
N ALA A 192 11.45 -24.54 3.38
CA ALA A 192 10.94 -23.46 4.23
C ALA A 192 9.42 -23.49 4.40
N SER A 193 8.68 -24.06 3.43
CA SER A 193 7.22 -24.22 3.54
C SER A 193 6.80 -25.25 4.60
N GLY A 194 7.74 -26.07 5.08
CA GLY A 194 7.45 -27.12 6.06
C GLY A 194 6.61 -28.26 5.43
N GLY A 195 6.75 -28.52 4.14
CA GLY A 195 6.00 -29.52 3.40
C GLY A 195 4.59 -29.07 2.96
N ARG A 196 4.21 -27.82 3.27
CA ARG A 196 2.93 -27.26 2.79
C ARG A 196 3.05 -26.93 1.29
N PRO A 197 2.02 -27.19 0.48
CA PRO A 197 2.05 -26.84 -0.93
C PRO A 197 2.12 -25.32 -1.11
N VAL A 198 3.08 -24.81 -1.85
CA VAL A 198 3.17 -23.38 -2.19
C VAL A 198 2.15 -23.09 -3.29
N ARG A 199 0.97 -22.61 -2.92
CA ARG A 199 -0.16 -22.40 -3.82
C ARG A 199 -0.14 -21.06 -4.53
N ALA A 200 0.50 -20.05 -3.92
CA ALA A 200 0.57 -18.75 -4.55
C ALA A 200 1.95 -18.10 -4.39
N ALA A 201 2.30 -17.28 -5.38
CA ALA A 201 3.45 -16.39 -5.35
C ALA A 201 2.98 -14.93 -5.49
N LEU A 202 3.52 -14.04 -4.67
CA LEU A 202 3.25 -12.61 -4.70
C LEU A 202 4.50 -11.89 -5.17
N ASP A 203 4.44 -11.31 -6.37
CA ASP A 203 5.59 -10.71 -7.05
C ASP A 203 5.44 -9.20 -7.21
N CYS A 204 6.29 -8.43 -6.53
CA CYS A 204 6.40 -6.99 -6.71
C CYS A 204 7.62 -6.57 -7.54
N VAL A 205 8.45 -7.51 -7.96
CA VAL A 205 9.75 -7.26 -8.60
C VAL A 205 9.69 -7.35 -10.12
N ALA A 206 9.02 -8.36 -10.65
CA ALA A 206 9.01 -8.71 -12.07
C ALA A 206 10.39 -9.24 -12.57
N GLY A 207 10.62 -9.26 -13.88
CA GLY A 207 11.85 -9.72 -14.50
C GLY A 207 12.12 -11.21 -14.27
N ALA A 208 13.37 -11.58 -14.09
CA ALA A 208 13.81 -12.96 -13.85
C ALA A 208 13.35 -13.50 -12.47
N ALA A 209 13.05 -12.64 -11.50
CA ALA A 209 12.53 -13.03 -10.19
C ALA A 209 11.16 -13.72 -10.32
N THR A 210 10.32 -13.30 -11.27
CA THR A 210 9.04 -13.94 -11.56
C THR A 210 9.21 -15.43 -11.88
N GLY A 211 10.18 -15.77 -12.74
CA GLY A 211 10.43 -17.18 -13.11
C GLY A 211 10.93 -18.02 -11.93
N ARG A 212 11.75 -17.45 -11.05
CA ARG A 212 12.20 -18.14 -9.84
C ARG A 212 11.06 -18.39 -8.87
N LEU A 213 10.20 -17.38 -8.62
CA LEU A 213 8.99 -17.56 -7.81
C LEU A 213 8.02 -18.58 -8.42
N ALA A 214 7.80 -18.50 -9.74
CA ALA A 214 6.93 -19.45 -10.45
C ALA A 214 7.41 -20.90 -10.32
N SER A 215 8.74 -21.12 -10.29
CA SER A 215 9.33 -22.44 -10.10
C SER A 215 9.14 -23.02 -8.68
N CYS A 216 8.78 -22.20 -7.71
CA CYS A 216 8.47 -22.64 -6.34
C CYS A 216 7.03 -23.13 -6.18
N LEU A 217 6.15 -22.86 -7.15
CA LEU A 217 4.74 -23.15 -7.04
C LEU A 217 4.42 -24.63 -7.24
N ALA A 218 3.48 -25.13 -6.45
CA ALA A 218 2.86 -26.43 -6.68
C ALA A 218 2.04 -26.40 -8.00
N PRO A 219 1.79 -27.56 -8.63
CA PRO A 219 0.94 -27.62 -9.83
C PRO A 219 -0.41 -26.92 -9.63
N GLY A 220 -0.83 -26.17 -10.64
CA GLY A 220 -2.06 -25.35 -10.58
C GLY A 220 -1.95 -24.08 -9.73
N GLY A 221 -0.77 -23.75 -9.23
CA GLY A 221 -0.52 -22.57 -8.41
C GLY A 221 -0.72 -21.24 -9.18
N ARG A 222 -0.82 -20.14 -8.44
CA ARG A 222 -1.07 -18.79 -8.98
C ARG A 222 0.07 -17.85 -8.64
N LEU A 223 0.54 -17.09 -9.62
CA LEU A 223 1.45 -15.97 -9.40
C LEU A 223 0.67 -14.67 -9.59
N LEU A 224 0.66 -13.83 -8.56
CA LEU A 224 0.06 -12.50 -8.58
C LEU A 224 1.17 -11.46 -8.73
N LEU A 225 1.22 -10.82 -9.90
CA LEU A 225 2.14 -9.72 -10.20
C LEU A 225 1.47 -8.41 -9.81
N PHE A 226 1.99 -7.73 -8.79
CA PHE A 226 1.43 -6.46 -8.28
C PHE A 226 2.44 -5.29 -8.28
N GLY A 227 3.63 -5.52 -8.84
CA GLY A 227 4.66 -4.49 -8.99
C GLY A 227 5.66 -4.85 -10.08
N HIS A 228 6.55 -3.91 -10.38
CA HIS A 228 7.58 -4.04 -11.42
C HIS A 228 8.87 -3.31 -11.02
N LEU A 229 9.34 -3.56 -9.79
CA LEU A 229 10.50 -2.86 -9.22
C LEU A 229 11.81 -3.07 -10.01
N SER A 230 11.94 -4.18 -10.76
CA SER A 230 13.09 -4.40 -11.65
C SER A 230 13.08 -3.49 -12.88
N GLY A 231 11.91 -3.06 -13.33
CA GLY A 231 11.71 -2.40 -14.61
C GLY A 231 11.78 -3.32 -15.82
N GLU A 232 12.03 -4.65 -15.61
CA GLU A 232 12.22 -5.63 -16.67
C GLU A 232 10.94 -6.42 -16.95
N PRO A 233 10.71 -6.86 -18.20
CA PRO A 233 9.62 -7.77 -18.53
C PRO A 233 9.75 -9.09 -17.76
N ILE A 234 8.60 -9.69 -17.41
CA ILE A 234 8.56 -10.99 -16.72
C ILE A 234 9.19 -12.08 -17.58
N GLN A 235 9.96 -12.97 -16.97
CA GLN A 235 10.63 -14.10 -17.62
C GLN A 235 10.18 -15.40 -16.96
N VAL A 236 9.37 -16.19 -17.64
CA VAL A 236 8.81 -17.44 -17.12
C VAL A 236 8.93 -18.53 -18.17
N ARG A 237 9.34 -19.73 -17.76
CA ARG A 237 9.40 -20.89 -18.64
C ARG A 237 8.00 -21.35 -19.00
N SER A 238 7.70 -21.47 -20.30
CA SER A 238 6.37 -21.85 -20.81
C SER A 238 5.85 -23.17 -20.23
N GLN A 239 6.77 -24.12 -19.95
CA GLN A 239 6.42 -25.43 -19.39
C GLN A 239 5.72 -25.34 -18.02
N LEU A 240 6.04 -24.30 -17.23
CA LEU A 240 5.35 -24.08 -15.95
C LEU A 240 3.87 -23.77 -16.18
N LEU A 241 3.54 -23.05 -17.26
CA LEU A 241 2.16 -22.72 -17.62
C LEU A 241 1.47 -23.92 -18.26
N THR A 242 2.06 -24.49 -19.32
CA THR A 242 1.41 -25.54 -20.13
C THR A 242 1.39 -26.90 -19.44
N GLY A 243 2.47 -27.31 -18.78
CA GLY A 243 2.59 -28.59 -18.08
C GLY A 243 2.26 -28.50 -16.60
N GLY A 244 2.65 -27.41 -15.95
CA GLY A 244 2.41 -27.18 -14.52
C GLY A 244 1.01 -26.60 -14.21
N GLY A 245 0.29 -26.10 -15.22
CA GLY A 245 -1.03 -25.48 -15.03
C GLY A 245 -0.99 -24.18 -14.23
N LEU A 246 0.18 -23.52 -14.15
CA LEU A 246 0.30 -22.27 -13.40
C LEU A 246 -0.45 -21.14 -14.10
N SER A 247 -1.00 -20.22 -13.30
CA SER A 247 -1.61 -18.99 -13.79
C SER A 247 -0.78 -17.78 -13.34
N ILE A 248 -0.61 -16.81 -14.24
CA ILE A 248 0.00 -15.51 -13.92
C ILE A 248 -1.08 -14.44 -14.07
N LEU A 249 -1.36 -13.72 -13.00
CA LEU A 249 -2.41 -12.73 -12.92
C LEU A 249 -1.81 -11.38 -12.52
N GLY A 250 -2.17 -10.32 -13.22
CA GLY A 250 -1.88 -8.96 -12.78
C GLY A 250 -2.83 -8.54 -11.66
N PHE A 251 -2.31 -7.83 -10.66
CA PHE A 251 -3.10 -7.25 -9.59
C PHE A 251 -2.79 -5.76 -9.45
N SER A 252 -3.84 -4.96 -9.32
CA SER A 252 -3.75 -3.54 -8.93
C SER A 252 -4.90 -3.21 -7.99
N LEU A 253 -4.60 -2.45 -6.93
CA LEU A 253 -5.58 -2.11 -5.91
C LEU A 253 -6.78 -1.34 -6.49
N ARG A 254 -6.53 -0.35 -7.34
CA ARG A 254 -7.60 0.50 -7.89
C ARG A 254 -8.64 -0.27 -8.71
N PRO A 255 -8.30 -1.07 -9.71
CA PRO A 255 -9.30 -1.89 -10.42
C PRO A 255 -10.01 -2.88 -9.50
N ALA A 256 -9.33 -3.42 -8.49
CA ALA A 256 -9.96 -4.32 -7.53
C ALA A 256 -11.02 -3.60 -6.67
N GLU A 257 -10.75 -2.38 -6.23
CA GLU A 257 -11.70 -1.53 -5.52
C GLU A 257 -12.87 -1.08 -6.40
N GLU A 258 -12.60 -0.70 -7.65
CA GLU A 258 -13.63 -0.33 -8.63
C GLU A 258 -14.61 -1.50 -8.85
N ALA A 259 -14.11 -2.74 -8.92
CA ALA A 259 -14.94 -3.93 -9.03
C ALA A 259 -15.77 -4.23 -7.76
N MET A 260 -15.30 -3.82 -6.59
CA MET A 260 -16.03 -3.97 -5.32
C MET A 260 -17.13 -2.92 -5.15
N GLY A 261 -17.01 -1.78 -5.79
CA GLY A 261 -17.88 -0.62 -5.59
C GLY A 261 -17.68 0.07 -4.22
N VAL A 262 -18.37 1.19 -4.02
CA VAL A 262 -18.20 2.01 -2.80
C VAL A 262 -18.52 1.23 -1.53
N GLU A 263 -19.64 0.51 -1.51
CA GLU A 263 -20.08 -0.26 -0.33
C GLU A 263 -19.08 -1.36 0.02
N GLY A 264 -18.60 -2.11 -0.97
CA GLY A 264 -17.61 -3.15 -0.75
C GLY A 264 -16.28 -2.61 -0.23
N VAL A 265 -15.84 -1.46 -0.73
CA VAL A 265 -14.63 -0.76 -0.23
C VAL A 265 -14.82 -0.35 1.22
N HIS A 266 -15.95 0.27 1.58
CA HIS A 266 -16.24 0.66 2.96
C HIS A 266 -16.32 -0.54 3.90
N ALA A 267 -16.97 -1.63 3.49
CA ALA A 267 -17.03 -2.88 4.26
C ALA A 267 -15.62 -3.44 4.53
N MET A 268 -14.78 -3.54 3.50
CA MET A 268 -13.40 -4.00 3.63
C MET A 268 -12.59 -3.13 4.61
N PHE A 269 -12.69 -1.81 4.51
CA PHE A 269 -11.98 -0.93 5.44
C PHE A 269 -12.56 -0.96 6.84
N GLY A 270 -13.86 -1.21 7.01
CA GLY A 270 -14.47 -1.47 8.31
C GLY A 270 -13.89 -2.73 8.98
N GLU A 271 -13.74 -3.83 8.24
CA GLU A 271 -13.07 -5.04 8.71
C GLU A 271 -11.60 -4.77 9.10
N LEU A 272 -10.85 -4.08 8.24
CA LEU A 272 -9.46 -3.73 8.51
C LEU A 272 -9.33 -2.80 9.73
N ALA A 273 -10.20 -1.81 9.88
CA ALA A 273 -10.22 -0.92 11.04
C ALA A 273 -10.49 -1.67 12.34
N ALA A 274 -11.43 -2.63 12.33
CA ALA A 274 -11.69 -3.49 13.48
C ALA A 274 -10.49 -4.36 13.85
N LEU A 275 -9.80 -4.92 12.85
CA LEU A 275 -8.56 -5.67 13.06
C LEU A 275 -7.46 -4.80 13.68
N HIS A 276 -7.32 -3.56 13.21
CA HIS A 276 -6.34 -2.62 13.71
C HIS A 276 -6.67 -2.07 15.10
N ALA A 277 -7.95 -2.00 15.45
CA ALA A 277 -8.36 -1.63 16.81
C ALA A 277 -7.99 -2.71 17.84
N ALA A 278 -8.09 -3.99 17.45
CA ALA A 278 -7.73 -5.13 18.30
C ALA A 278 -6.20 -5.33 18.40
N ASP A 279 -5.47 -5.03 17.34
CA ASP A 279 -4.02 -5.20 17.23
C ASP A 279 -3.45 -4.00 16.44
N PRO A 280 -3.21 -2.86 17.11
CA PRO A 280 -2.77 -1.64 16.45
C PRO A 280 -1.46 -1.84 15.67
N PRO A 281 -1.39 -1.39 14.42
CA PRO A 281 -0.18 -1.52 13.64
C PRO A 281 0.96 -0.68 14.23
N SER A 282 2.15 -1.23 14.17
CA SER A 282 3.39 -0.53 14.54
C SER A 282 4.35 -0.58 13.37
N LEU A 283 3.99 0.10 12.28
CA LEU A 283 4.84 0.21 11.10
C LEU A 283 6.02 1.13 11.41
N PRO A 284 7.24 0.74 11.03
CA PRO A 284 8.42 1.54 11.31
C PRO A 284 8.37 2.87 10.54
N VAL A 285 8.59 3.95 11.27
CA VAL A 285 8.69 5.31 10.75
C VAL A 285 10.15 5.72 10.78
N ARG A 286 10.69 6.07 9.62
CA ARG A 286 12.07 6.54 9.46
C ARG A 286 12.21 8.02 9.81
N ALA A 287 11.27 8.83 9.34
CA ALA A 287 11.26 10.27 9.60
C ALA A 287 9.84 10.83 9.40
N ILE A 288 9.53 11.86 10.15
CA ILE A 288 8.41 12.77 9.91
C ILE A 288 9.01 14.13 9.60
N VAL A 289 8.71 14.65 8.42
CA VAL A 289 9.31 15.87 7.85
C VAL A 289 8.20 16.90 7.65
N PRO A 290 8.38 18.16 8.08
CA PRO A 290 7.41 19.21 7.77
C PRO A 290 7.15 19.34 6.27
N LEU A 291 5.91 19.63 5.88
CA LEU A 291 5.55 19.78 4.46
C LEU A 291 6.39 20.86 3.75
N SER A 292 6.84 21.88 4.50
CA SER A 292 7.74 22.92 4.01
C SER A 292 9.11 22.38 3.54
N ARG A 293 9.50 21.19 3.96
CA ARG A 293 10.75 20.51 3.59
C ARG A 293 10.51 19.32 2.66
N VAL A 294 9.55 19.45 1.74
CA VAL A 294 9.10 18.37 0.86
C VAL A 294 10.22 17.70 0.07
N GLU A 295 11.18 18.45 -0.45
CA GLU A 295 12.30 17.90 -1.23
C GLU A 295 13.19 17.00 -0.39
N GLU A 296 13.41 17.35 0.87
CA GLU A 296 14.14 16.51 1.82
C GLU A 296 13.40 15.19 2.10
N GLY A 297 12.09 15.26 2.37
CA GLY A 297 11.28 14.06 2.57
C GLY A 297 11.30 13.12 1.37
N ILE A 298 11.19 13.66 0.15
CA ILE A 298 11.31 12.90 -1.11
C ILE A 298 12.71 12.28 -1.24
N ALA A 299 13.77 13.03 -0.97
CA ALA A 299 15.15 12.55 -1.05
C ALA A 299 15.39 11.40 -0.06
N LEU A 300 14.92 11.54 1.19
CA LEU A 300 14.98 10.48 2.20
C LEU A 300 14.21 9.23 1.75
N ALA A 301 13.01 9.38 1.19
CA ALA A 301 12.21 8.25 0.74
C ALA A 301 12.87 7.48 -0.42
N ARG A 302 13.58 8.18 -1.32
CA ARG A 302 14.33 7.57 -2.44
C ARG A 302 15.45 6.65 -2.00
N THR A 303 16.11 6.93 -0.89
CA THR A 303 17.20 6.09 -0.40
C THR A 303 16.72 4.75 0.17
N GLY A 304 15.43 4.63 0.48
CA GLY A 304 14.82 3.42 1.05
C GLY A 304 15.37 3.05 2.43
N GLY A 305 14.85 1.95 2.99
CA GLY A 305 15.30 1.37 4.26
C GLY A 305 14.81 2.12 5.51
N GLY A 306 14.78 1.42 6.64
CA GLY A 306 14.53 2.00 7.97
C GLY A 306 13.09 2.43 8.28
N GLY A 307 12.13 2.17 7.40
CA GLY A 307 10.72 2.54 7.61
C GLY A 307 10.22 3.61 6.65
N ARG A 308 9.01 4.11 6.88
CA ARG A 308 8.35 5.11 6.06
C ARG A 308 8.80 6.53 6.39
N VAL A 309 8.92 7.35 5.37
CA VAL A 309 9.01 8.81 5.50
C VAL A 309 7.59 9.35 5.36
N LEU A 310 7.17 10.20 6.29
CA LEU A 310 5.88 10.89 6.26
C LEU A 310 6.09 12.41 6.26
N PHE A 311 5.13 13.11 5.71
CA PHE A 311 5.02 14.56 5.92
C PHE A 311 4.13 14.83 7.13
N ASP A 312 4.58 15.78 7.98
CA ASP A 312 3.73 16.49 8.92
C ASP A 312 3.03 17.62 8.16
N LEU A 313 1.72 17.55 8.10
CA LEU A 313 0.87 18.47 7.32
C LEU A 313 0.28 19.58 8.20
N THR A 314 0.56 19.54 9.49
CA THR A 314 0.03 20.50 10.48
C THR A 314 0.86 21.79 10.56
N GLN A 315 2.08 21.78 9.99
CA GLN A 315 3.06 22.89 10.06
C GLN A 315 3.18 23.65 8.76
#